data_9712487f7e5e3e47d210126412ff1b9b
#
_entry.id   9712487f7e5e3e47d210126412ff1b9b
#
_cell.length_a   1.000
_cell.length_b   1.000
_cell.length_c   1.000
_cell.angle_alpha   90.00
_cell.angle_beta   90.00
_cell.angle_gamma   90.00
#
_symmetry.space_group_name_H-M   'P 1'
#
loop_
_entity.id
_entity.type
_entity.pdbx_description
1 polymer ?
#
loop_
_entity_poly.entity_id
_entity_poly.type
_entity_poly.pdbx_seq_one_letter_code
_entity_poly.pdbx_strand_id
1 'polypeptide(L)'
;GTPILVQADKEGVSAKELADKNNAVIVQDLLDLGLSYDLFTRTTTGNHYRTVQELFTTVHRNGYMVERTTQAAISPSTGRTLPDRYIEGTCPICGYGEARGDQCDNCGNQLDPTDLIEPRSRINGETPTFVETQHFFLDLPALAEALGTWLEGRAATGLWRPNVIKFSQNLLEDIRPRAMTRDIDWGIPVPLDGWRDQPTKRLYVWFDAVIGYLSASIEWARRLGEPERW
;
A
#
# COMPACT_ATOMS: atom_id res chain seq x y z
N GLY A 1 2.94 -4.35 5.55
CA GLY A 1 2.08 -3.16 5.71
C GLY A 1 1.83 -2.80 7.16
N THR A 2 1.19 -1.68 7.40
CA THR A 2 0.92 -1.10 8.73
C THR A 2 0.26 -2.07 9.75
N PRO A 3 -0.70 -2.94 9.40
CA PRO A 3 -1.29 -3.88 10.36
C PRO A 3 -0.27 -4.81 11.03
N ILE A 4 0.77 -5.23 10.29
CA ILE A 4 1.84 -6.07 10.85
C ILE A 4 2.65 -5.27 11.87
N LEU A 5 2.98 -4.00 11.58
CA LEU A 5 3.67 -3.12 12.52
C LEU A 5 2.88 -2.94 13.82
N VAL A 6 1.56 -2.63 13.72
CA VAL A 6 0.68 -2.47 14.88
C VAL A 6 0.70 -3.71 15.77
N GLN A 7 0.60 -4.89 15.17
CA GLN A 7 0.56 -6.15 15.93
C GLN A 7 1.94 -6.49 16.50
N ALA A 8 3.02 -6.26 15.75
CA ALA A 8 4.39 -6.45 16.21
C ALA A 8 4.73 -5.56 17.42
N ASP A 9 4.34 -4.30 17.36
CA ASP A 9 4.49 -3.36 18.49
C ASP A 9 3.75 -3.86 19.75
N LYS A 10 2.54 -4.40 19.59
CA LYS A 10 1.77 -4.97 20.71
C LYS A 10 2.41 -6.22 21.31
N GLU A 11 3.03 -7.05 20.49
CA GLU A 11 3.69 -8.31 20.92
C GLU A 11 5.15 -8.08 21.36
N GLY A 12 5.70 -6.89 21.17
CA GLY A 12 7.09 -6.57 21.51
C GLY A 12 8.12 -7.30 20.64
N VAL A 13 7.76 -7.62 19.38
CA VAL A 13 8.61 -8.30 18.40
C VAL A 13 8.81 -7.44 17.17
N SER A 14 9.77 -7.78 16.31
CA SER A 14 9.92 -7.10 15.03
C SER A 14 8.82 -7.51 14.04
N ALA A 15 8.48 -6.60 13.10
CA ALA A 15 7.52 -6.88 12.04
C ALA A 15 7.92 -8.11 11.20
N LYS A 16 9.24 -8.32 11.02
CA LYS A 16 9.77 -9.48 10.30
C LYS A 16 9.51 -10.77 11.04
N GLU A 17 9.81 -10.83 12.34
CA GLU A 17 9.58 -12.04 13.16
C GLU A 17 8.11 -12.40 13.19
N LEU A 18 7.22 -11.42 13.38
CA LEU A 18 5.78 -11.65 13.34
C LEU A 18 5.31 -12.19 11.98
N ALA A 19 5.78 -11.58 10.90
CA ALA A 19 5.44 -12.00 9.54
C ALA A 19 5.96 -13.42 9.24
N ASP A 20 7.17 -13.74 9.64
CA ASP A 20 7.78 -15.07 9.43
C ASP A 20 7.03 -16.15 10.20
N LYS A 21 6.73 -15.90 11.48
CA LYS A 21 5.94 -16.81 12.34
C LYS A 21 4.57 -17.09 11.72
N ASN A 22 3.81 -16.05 11.41
CA ASN A 22 2.47 -16.22 10.88
C ASN A 22 2.46 -16.84 9.47
N ASN A 23 3.45 -16.54 8.62
CA ASN A 23 3.58 -17.19 7.34
C ASN A 23 3.80 -18.70 7.46
N ALA A 24 4.64 -19.14 8.39
CA ALA A 24 4.85 -20.56 8.62
C ALA A 24 3.56 -21.28 9.05
N VAL A 25 2.78 -20.69 9.95
CA VAL A 25 1.48 -21.22 10.39
C VAL A 25 0.51 -21.29 9.20
N ILE A 26 0.36 -20.20 8.44
CA ILE A 26 -0.55 -20.15 7.29
C ILE A 26 -0.19 -21.24 6.26
N VAL A 27 1.10 -21.42 5.95
CA VAL A 27 1.53 -22.46 5.00
C VAL A 27 1.16 -23.83 5.51
N GLN A 28 1.38 -24.12 6.80
CA GLN A 28 1.03 -25.41 7.39
C GLN A 28 -0.49 -25.65 7.38
N ASP A 29 -1.29 -24.65 7.78
CA ASP A 29 -2.76 -24.74 7.76
C ASP A 29 -3.30 -25.03 6.36
N LEU A 30 -2.73 -24.39 5.33
CA LEU A 30 -3.12 -24.62 3.93
C LEU A 30 -2.78 -26.05 3.47
N LEU A 31 -1.61 -26.58 3.87
CA LEU A 31 -1.23 -27.97 3.59
C LEU A 31 -2.13 -28.97 4.30
N ASP A 32 -2.46 -28.70 5.57
CA ASP A 32 -3.35 -29.54 6.38
C ASP A 32 -4.78 -29.58 5.82
N LEU A 33 -5.20 -28.50 5.16
CA LEU A 33 -6.45 -28.44 4.38
C LEU A 33 -6.39 -29.19 3.04
N GLY A 34 -5.25 -29.78 2.70
CA GLY A 34 -5.06 -30.52 1.44
C GLY A 34 -4.85 -29.63 0.23
N LEU A 35 -4.53 -28.35 0.40
CA LEU A 35 -4.24 -27.44 -0.70
C LEU A 35 -2.81 -27.62 -1.19
N SER A 36 -2.62 -27.53 -2.49
CA SER A 36 -1.31 -27.58 -3.15
C SER A 36 -1.11 -26.37 -4.06
N TYR A 37 0.14 -25.95 -4.20
CA TYR A 37 0.53 -24.78 -4.99
C TYR A 37 1.77 -25.11 -5.82
N ASP A 38 1.79 -24.67 -7.06
CA ASP A 38 3.00 -24.69 -7.88
C ASP A 38 4.05 -23.70 -7.36
N LEU A 39 3.58 -22.57 -6.84
CA LEU A 39 4.39 -21.58 -6.16
C LEU A 39 3.58 -20.91 -5.04
N PHE A 40 4.06 -21.04 -3.81
CA PHE A 40 3.64 -20.20 -2.70
C PHE A 40 4.76 -19.23 -2.37
N THR A 41 4.49 -17.94 -2.43
CA THR A 41 5.50 -16.89 -2.22
C THR A 41 4.95 -15.75 -1.37
N ARG A 42 5.76 -14.76 -1.10
CA ARG A 42 5.41 -13.60 -0.26
C ARG A 42 6.12 -12.33 -0.73
N THR A 43 5.60 -11.19 -0.32
CA THR A 43 6.09 -9.85 -0.73
C THR A 43 7.39 -9.41 -0.03
N THR A 44 8.04 -10.28 0.75
CA THR A 44 9.33 -10.02 1.41
C THR A 44 10.50 -10.71 0.73
N THR A 45 10.32 -11.26 -0.47
CA THR A 45 11.39 -11.90 -1.25
C THR A 45 12.20 -10.89 -2.04
N GLY A 46 13.47 -11.21 -2.28
CA GLY A 46 14.33 -10.38 -3.15
C GLY A 46 13.82 -10.25 -4.59
N ASN A 47 13.15 -11.30 -5.12
CA ASN A 47 12.49 -11.23 -6.42
C ASN A 47 11.36 -10.19 -6.43
N HIS A 48 10.49 -10.20 -5.42
CA HIS A 48 9.42 -9.23 -5.30
C HIS A 48 9.96 -7.79 -5.18
N TYR A 49 10.96 -7.57 -4.32
CA TYR A 49 11.57 -6.26 -4.15
C TYR A 49 12.09 -5.69 -5.46
N ARG A 50 12.84 -6.47 -6.24
CA ARG A 50 13.35 -6.03 -7.55
C ARG A 50 12.22 -5.67 -8.51
N THR A 51 11.22 -6.54 -8.64
CA THR A 51 10.08 -6.30 -9.55
C THR A 51 9.33 -5.03 -9.21
N VAL A 52 9.07 -4.79 -7.92
CA VAL A 52 8.36 -3.59 -7.46
C VAL A 52 9.21 -2.33 -7.69
N GLN A 53 10.51 -2.39 -7.37
CA GLN A 53 11.42 -1.27 -7.56
C GLN A 53 11.65 -0.93 -9.03
N GLU A 54 11.74 -1.92 -9.91
CA GLU A 54 11.83 -1.74 -11.36
C GLU A 54 10.57 -1.08 -11.92
N LEU A 55 9.38 -1.53 -11.48
CA LEU A 55 8.12 -0.93 -11.90
C LEU A 55 7.99 0.52 -11.39
N PHE A 56 8.31 0.76 -10.12
CA PHE A 56 8.30 2.12 -9.55
C PHE A 56 9.23 3.05 -10.34
N THR A 57 10.45 2.62 -10.60
CA THR A 57 11.44 3.39 -11.36
C THR A 57 10.97 3.68 -12.79
N THR A 58 10.31 2.71 -13.42
CA THR A 58 9.76 2.87 -14.77
C THR A 58 8.62 3.90 -14.78
N VAL A 59 7.69 3.82 -13.84
CA VAL A 59 6.58 4.76 -13.71
C VAL A 59 7.10 6.18 -13.40
N HIS A 60 8.12 6.28 -12.54
CA HIS A 60 8.79 7.54 -12.24
C HIS A 60 9.48 8.14 -13.50
N ARG A 61 10.27 7.33 -14.21
CA ARG A 61 10.94 7.77 -15.46
C ARG A 61 9.97 8.22 -16.54
N ASN A 62 8.77 7.64 -16.56
CA ASN A 62 7.70 8.02 -17.49
C ASN A 62 6.94 9.29 -17.04
N GLY A 63 7.31 9.90 -15.92
CA GLY A 63 6.74 11.17 -15.44
C GLY A 63 5.43 11.04 -14.64
N TYR A 64 5.00 9.83 -14.31
CA TYR A 64 3.77 9.61 -13.56
C TYR A 64 3.93 9.56 -12.04
N MET A 65 5.16 9.65 -11.52
CA MET A 65 5.42 9.80 -10.08
C MET A 65 5.89 11.24 -9.82
N VAL A 66 5.07 11.98 -9.08
CA VAL A 66 5.32 13.40 -8.77
C VAL A 66 5.63 13.52 -7.29
N GLU A 67 6.74 14.18 -6.97
CA GLU A 67 7.11 14.48 -5.59
C GLU A 67 6.26 15.63 -5.04
N ARG A 68 5.71 15.48 -3.84
CA ARG A 68 4.91 16.49 -3.15
C ARG A 68 5.26 16.53 -1.67
N THR A 69 5.23 17.73 -1.12
CA THR A 69 5.26 17.94 0.33
C THR A 69 3.87 17.70 0.92
N THR A 70 3.82 16.97 2.00
CA THR A 70 2.60 16.67 2.77
C THR A 70 2.91 16.71 4.27
N GLN A 71 1.94 16.36 5.11
CA GLN A 71 2.09 16.38 6.56
C GLN A 71 2.13 14.93 7.09
N ALA A 72 3.19 14.61 7.83
CA ALA A 72 3.27 13.37 8.59
C ALA A 72 2.83 13.61 10.04
N ALA A 73 2.05 12.70 10.58
CA ALA A 73 1.69 12.71 11.98
C ALA A 73 2.80 12.09 12.83
N ILE A 74 3.19 12.75 13.91
CA ILE A 74 4.22 12.31 14.83
C ILE A 74 3.60 12.17 16.23
N SER A 75 3.93 11.09 16.93
CA SER A 75 3.63 10.92 18.35
C SER A 75 4.52 11.85 19.18
N PRO A 76 3.96 12.83 19.91
CA PRO A 76 4.77 13.75 20.72
C PRO A 76 5.59 13.05 21.80
N SER A 77 5.04 12.00 22.42
CA SER A 77 5.70 11.29 23.52
C SER A 77 6.85 10.37 23.06
N THR A 78 6.80 9.85 21.82
CA THR A 78 7.78 8.89 21.33
C THR A 78 8.66 9.42 20.20
N GLY A 79 8.27 10.51 19.55
CA GLY A 79 8.92 11.06 18.35
C GLY A 79 8.76 10.17 17.11
N ARG A 80 7.96 9.09 17.18
CA ARG A 80 7.74 8.16 16.06
C ARG A 80 6.69 8.69 15.11
N THR A 81 6.90 8.45 13.82
CA THR A 81 5.87 8.67 12.80
C THR A 81 4.70 7.70 13.03
N LEU A 82 3.49 8.24 12.99
CA LEU A 82 2.25 7.50 13.07
C LEU A 82 1.70 7.27 11.66
N PRO A 83 1.80 6.06 11.12
CA PRO A 83 1.16 5.74 9.84
C PRO A 83 -0.35 5.99 9.90
N ASP A 84 -0.96 6.25 8.75
CA ASP A 84 -2.36 6.67 8.61
C ASP A 84 -3.35 5.87 9.48
N ARG A 85 -3.16 4.54 9.57
CA ARG A 85 -4.02 3.65 10.38
C ARG A 85 -3.74 3.64 11.90
N TYR A 86 -2.70 4.32 12.32
CA TYR A 86 -2.44 4.58 13.76
C TYR A 86 -3.19 5.81 14.26
N ILE A 87 -3.86 6.56 13.37
CA ILE A 87 -4.59 7.77 13.69
C ILE A 87 -6.06 7.50 13.46
N GLU A 88 -6.87 7.98 14.36
CA GLU A 88 -8.31 8.00 14.26
C GLU A 88 -8.85 9.35 14.73
N GLY A 89 -10.05 9.67 14.29
CA GLY A 89 -10.74 10.90 14.65
C GLY A 89 -12.13 10.96 14.03
N THR A 90 -12.77 12.11 14.13
CA THR A 90 -14.11 12.29 13.55
C THR A 90 -13.98 12.60 12.04
N CYS A 91 -14.71 11.85 11.23
CA CYS A 91 -14.79 12.07 9.80
C CYS A 91 -15.45 13.43 9.50
N PRO A 92 -14.82 14.33 8.74
CA PRO A 92 -15.40 15.64 8.41
C PRO A 92 -16.61 15.54 7.46
N ILE A 93 -16.78 14.38 6.79
CA ILE A 93 -17.82 14.18 5.77
C ILE A 93 -19.10 13.62 6.39
N CYS A 94 -19.01 12.59 7.25
CA CYS A 94 -20.18 11.90 7.78
C CYS A 94 -20.32 11.95 9.32
N GLY A 95 -19.37 12.56 10.03
CA GLY A 95 -19.41 12.70 11.50
C GLY A 95 -19.07 11.42 12.27
N TYR A 96 -18.63 10.35 11.61
CA TYR A 96 -18.23 9.12 12.30
C TYR A 96 -16.95 9.32 13.13
N GLY A 97 -17.04 9.05 14.45
CA GLY A 97 -15.99 9.39 15.42
C GLY A 97 -14.76 8.50 15.46
N GLU A 98 -14.71 7.41 14.68
CA GLU A 98 -13.62 6.43 14.64
C GLU A 98 -13.06 6.24 13.22
N ALA A 99 -13.15 7.29 12.38
CA ALA A 99 -12.59 7.27 11.04
C ALA A 99 -11.06 7.15 11.11
N ARG A 100 -10.48 6.41 10.17
CA ARG A 100 -9.02 6.24 10.07
C ARG A 100 -8.40 7.37 9.26
N GLY A 101 -7.10 7.57 9.44
CA GLY A 101 -6.37 8.61 8.72
C GLY A 101 -6.23 8.38 7.21
N ASP A 102 -6.56 7.20 6.69
CA ASP A 102 -6.54 6.89 5.25
C ASP A 102 -7.92 6.75 4.62
N GLN A 103 -8.93 6.42 5.44
CA GLN A 103 -10.28 6.16 4.96
C GLN A 103 -11.28 6.15 6.13
N CYS A 104 -12.49 6.62 5.88
CA CYS A 104 -13.60 6.46 6.81
C CYS A 104 -14.27 5.08 6.64
N ASP A 105 -14.26 4.27 7.70
CA ASP A 105 -14.87 2.93 7.66
C ASP A 105 -16.41 2.97 7.52
N ASN A 106 -17.05 4.12 7.82
CA ASN A 106 -18.51 4.29 7.71
C ASN A 106 -18.96 4.74 6.31
N CYS A 107 -18.38 5.80 5.75
CA CYS A 107 -18.81 6.36 4.46
C CYS A 107 -17.92 5.96 3.27
N GLY A 108 -16.81 5.27 3.52
CA GLY A 108 -15.90 4.79 2.49
C GLY A 108 -15.04 5.88 1.83
N ASN A 109 -15.20 7.16 2.21
CA ASN A 109 -14.41 8.24 1.65
C ASN A 109 -12.96 8.17 2.09
N GLN A 110 -12.07 8.53 1.18
CA GLN A 110 -10.65 8.70 1.46
C GLN A 110 -10.41 9.94 2.31
N LEU A 111 -9.48 9.82 3.23
CA LEU A 111 -9.06 10.88 4.14
C LEU A 111 -7.54 10.92 4.21
N ASP A 112 -7.01 12.08 4.58
CA ASP A 112 -5.67 12.23 5.12
C ASP A 112 -5.76 12.45 6.64
N PRO A 113 -4.72 12.11 7.43
CA PRO A 113 -4.73 12.32 8.87
C PRO A 113 -5.04 13.76 9.30
N THR A 114 -4.68 14.72 8.45
CA THR A 114 -4.95 16.16 8.65
C THR A 114 -6.40 16.56 8.43
N ASP A 115 -7.20 15.73 7.77
CA ASP A 115 -8.63 16.00 7.53
C ASP A 115 -9.48 15.66 8.75
N LEU A 116 -8.99 14.77 9.62
CA LEU A 116 -9.75 14.30 10.76
C LEU A 116 -9.98 15.42 11.78
N ILE A 117 -11.20 15.50 12.29
CA ILE A 117 -11.53 16.36 13.41
C ILE A 117 -11.09 15.64 14.69
N GLU A 118 -10.37 16.34 15.57
CA GLU A 118 -9.81 15.81 16.82
C GLU A 118 -9.00 14.51 16.61
N PRO A 119 -7.96 14.53 15.76
CA PRO A 119 -7.16 13.36 15.51
C PRO A 119 -6.44 12.89 16.78
N ARG A 120 -6.40 11.58 16.98
CA ARG A 120 -5.70 10.96 18.12
C ARG A 120 -4.97 9.69 17.69
N SER A 121 -3.87 9.42 18.38
CA SER A 121 -3.12 8.18 18.24
C SER A 121 -3.92 7.00 18.83
N ARG A 122 -4.05 5.94 18.07
CA ARG A 122 -4.67 4.68 18.55
C ARG A 122 -3.78 3.90 19.52
N ILE A 123 -2.51 4.28 19.65
CA ILE A 123 -1.57 3.59 20.55
C ILE A 123 -1.79 4.06 21.98
N ASN A 124 -1.87 5.38 22.18
CA ASN A 124 -1.85 6.01 23.51
C ASN A 124 -2.89 7.14 23.67
N GLY A 125 -3.72 7.40 22.67
CA GLY A 125 -4.78 8.42 22.73
C GLY A 125 -4.29 9.87 22.62
N GLU A 126 -2.98 10.12 22.48
CA GLU A 126 -2.45 11.48 22.40
C GLU A 126 -2.79 12.14 21.04
N THR A 127 -2.92 13.48 21.06
CA THR A 127 -3.07 14.26 19.83
C THR A 127 -1.72 14.30 19.10
N PRO A 128 -1.64 13.85 17.82
CA PRO A 128 -0.40 13.89 17.06
C PRO A 128 -0.01 15.32 16.73
N THR A 129 1.29 15.56 16.55
CA THR A 129 1.82 16.76 15.89
C THR A 129 2.06 16.45 14.43
N PHE A 130 1.88 17.46 13.55
CA PHE A 130 2.10 17.32 12.13
C PHE A 130 3.37 18.02 11.70
N VAL A 131 4.21 17.34 10.91
CA VAL A 131 5.47 17.87 10.36
C VAL A 131 5.50 17.67 8.86
N GLU A 132 6.16 18.58 8.14
CA GLU A 132 6.32 18.44 6.70
C GLU A 132 7.18 17.21 6.37
N THR A 133 6.74 16.49 5.35
CA THR A 133 7.45 15.36 4.77
C THR A 133 7.22 15.33 3.26
N GLN A 134 8.10 14.64 2.54
CA GLN A 134 8.00 14.50 1.09
C GLN A 134 7.60 13.07 0.74
N HIS A 135 6.68 12.95 -0.23
CA HIS A 135 6.24 11.67 -0.77
C HIS A 135 6.10 11.73 -2.29
N PHE A 136 6.27 10.58 -2.93
CA PHE A 136 5.89 10.39 -4.32
C PHE A 136 4.41 10.08 -4.44
N PHE A 137 3.75 10.78 -5.34
CA PHE A 137 2.35 10.57 -5.69
C PHE A 137 2.26 10.03 -7.12
N LEU A 138 1.51 8.96 -7.32
CA LEU A 138 1.13 8.51 -8.64
C LEU A 138 0.08 9.46 -9.20
N ASP A 139 0.37 10.07 -10.35
CA ASP A 139 -0.54 10.98 -11.05
C ASP A 139 -1.59 10.17 -11.82
N LEU A 140 -2.55 9.62 -11.08
CA LEU A 140 -3.65 8.86 -11.66
C LEU A 140 -4.52 9.68 -12.62
N PRO A 141 -4.81 10.99 -12.39
CA PRO A 141 -5.52 11.81 -13.36
C PRO A 141 -4.88 11.82 -14.75
N ALA A 142 -3.55 11.84 -14.83
CA ALA A 142 -2.84 11.79 -16.12
C ALA A 142 -3.03 10.46 -16.87
N LEU A 143 -3.46 9.41 -16.16
CA LEU A 143 -3.74 8.08 -16.72
C LEU A 143 -5.24 7.82 -16.94
N ALA A 144 -6.13 8.73 -16.53
CA ALA A 144 -7.57 8.49 -16.47
C ALA A 144 -8.17 8.12 -17.84
N GLU A 145 -7.81 8.84 -18.90
CA GLU A 145 -8.30 8.58 -20.26
C GLU A 145 -7.86 7.20 -20.77
N ALA A 146 -6.58 6.89 -20.62
CA ALA A 146 -6.03 5.59 -21.04
C ALA A 146 -6.65 4.43 -20.23
N LEU A 147 -6.85 4.62 -18.92
CA LEU A 147 -7.52 3.64 -18.06
C LEU A 147 -8.99 3.46 -18.44
N GLY A 148 -9.69 4.55 -18.77
CA GLY A 148 -11.09 4.52 -19.24
C GLY A 148 -11.24 3.69 -20.52
N THR A 149 -10.43 4.01 -21.53
CA THR A 149 -10.41 3.27 -22.80
C THR A 149 -10.09 1.78 -22.61
N TRP A 150 -9.09 1.50 -21.79
CA TRP A 150 -8.73 0.09 -21.46
C TRP A 150 -9.88 -0.64 -20.75
N LEU A 151 -10.56 0.02 -19.80
CA LEU A 151 -11.67 -0.55 -19.04
C LEU A 151 -12.88 -0.85 -19.94
N GLU A 152 -13.19 0.04 -20.89
CA GLU A 152 -14.22 -0.20 -21.91
C GLU A 152 -13.91 -1.45 -22.74
N GLY A 153 -12.65 -1.59 -23.17
CA GLY A 153 -12.20 -2.80 -23.86
C GLY A 153 -12.35 -4.06 -23.00
N ARG A 154 -12.12 -3.99 -21.69
CA ARG A 154 -12.36 -5.14 -20.78
C ARG A 154 -13.84 -5.42 -20.58
N ALA A 155 -14.68 -4.40 -20.47
CA ALA A 155 -16.12 -4.56 -20.39
C ALA A 155 -16.69 -5.28 -21.63
N ALA A 156 -16.21 -4.93 -22.82
CA ALA A 156 -16.64 -5.54 -24.08
C ALA A 156 -16.29 -7.04 -24.18
N THR A 157 -15.29 -7.53 -23.46
CA THR A 157 -14.94 -8.98 -23.48
C THR A 157 -15.94 -9.85 -22.73
N GLY A 158 -16.77 -9.28 -21.85
CA GLY A 158 -17.71 -10.02 -20.98
C GLY A 158 -17.04 -10.91 -19.91
N LEU A 159 -15.71 -10.89 -19.79
CA LEU A 159 -14.97 -11.74 -18.85
C LEU A 159 -14.92 -11.15 -17.43
N TRP A 160 -15.16 -9.85 -17.30
CA TRP A 160 -15.17 -9.18 -16.03
C TRP A 160 -16.55 -9.07 -15.43
N ARG A 161 -16.64 -9.19 -14.10
CA ARG A 161 -17.92 -9.05 -13.39
C ARG A 161 -18.46 -7.62 -13.55
N PRO A 162 -19.77 -7.44 -13.85
CA PRO A 162 -20.35 -6.11 -14.08
C PRO A 162 -20.15 -5.13 -12.91
N ASN A 163 -20.20 -5.60 -11.66
CA ASN A 163 -19.95 -4.77 -10.49
C ASN A 163 -18.52 -4.23 -10.42
N VAL A 164 -17.52 -5.00 -10.88
CA VAL A 164 -16.12 -4.56 -10.95
C VAL A 164 -15.99 -3.46 -12.00
N ILE A 165 -16.56 -3.65 -13.18
CA ILE A 165 -16.56 -2.63 -14.25
C ILE A 165 -17.21 -1.33 -13.74
N LYS A 166 -18.43 -1.43 -13.18
CA LYS A 166 -19.14 -0.24 -12.68
C LYS A 166 -18.40 0.48 -11.57
N PHE A 167 -17.83 -0.25 -10.61
CA PHE A 167 -17.01 0.33 -9.55
C PHE A 167 -15.79 1.07 -10.11
N SER A 168 -15.08 0.46 -11.07
CA SER A 168 -13.90 1.07 -11.70
C SER A 168 -14.27 2.31 -12.51
N GLN A 169 -15.40 2.32 -13.22
CA GLN A 169 -15.92 3.50 -13.93
C GLN A 169 -16.17 4.66 -12.95
N ASN A 170 -16.88 4.38 -11.84
CA ASN A 170 -17.17 5.41 -10.84
C ASN A 170 -15.86 5.97 -10.20
N LEU A 171 -14.84 5.14 -10.02
CA LEU A 171 -13.54 5.64 -9.52
C LEU A 171 -12.85 6.59 -10.49
N LEU A 172 -13.04 6.42 -11.78
CA LEU A 172 -12.44 7.30 -12.81
C LEU A 172 -13.09 8.70 -12.84
N GLU A 173 -14.33 8.84 -12.37
CA GLU A 173 -15.05 10.13 -12.38
C GLU A 173 -14.41 11.19 -11.46
N ASP A 174 -13.84 10.77 -10.30
CA ASP A 174 -13.14 11.66 -9.36
C ASP A 174 -11.79 11.05 -8.94
N ILE A 175 -10.99 10.65 -9.93
CA ILE A 175 -9.69 10.05 -9.67
C ILE A 175 -8.68 11.10 -9.22
N ARG A 176 -7.98 10.83 -8.13
CA ARG A 176 -7.02 11.74 -7.50
C ARG A 176 -5.62 11.14 -7.43
N PRO A 177 -4.56 11.97 -7.40
CA PRO A 177 -3.21 11.47 -7.15
C PRO A 177 -3.13 10.73 -5.82
N ARG A 178 -2.38 9.62 -5.81
CA ARG A 178 -2.21 8.75 -4.63
C ARG A 178 -0.77 8.74 -4.17
N ALA A 179 -0.54 8.95 -2.87
CA ALA A 179 0.78 8.80 -2.29
C ALA A 179 1.25 7.34 -2.35
N MET A 180 2.38 7.10 -3.02
CA MET A 180 2.98 5.78 -3.24
C MET A 180 4.16 5.50 -2.30
N THR A 181 4.47 6.41 -1.38
CA THR A 181 5.48 6.23 -0.35
C THR A 181 4.91 6.53 1.03
N ARG A 182 5.53 6.01 2.07
CA ARG A 182 5.13 6.19 3.48
C ARG A 182 6.36 6.36 4.35
N ASP A 183 6.19 7.09 5.47
CA ASP A 183 7.18 7.24 6.53
C ASP A 183 7.06 6.10 7.53
N ILE A 184 7.59 4.94 7.16
CA ILE A 184 7.64 3.71 7.98
C ILE A 184 8.97 3.00 7.78
N ASP A 185 9.39 2.19 8.73
CA ASP A 185 10.65 1.44 8.69
C ASP A 185 10.50 0.02 8.10
N TRP A 186 9.27 -0.43 7.87
CA TRP A 186 8.93 -1.76 7.35
C TRP A 186 8.31 -1.70 5.95
N GLY A 187 8.97 -2.29 4.97
CA GLY A 187 8.53 -2.36 3.58
C GLY A 187 9.68 -2.21 2.58
N ILE A 188 9.33 -2.05 1.32
CA ILE A 188 10.29 -1.94 0.22
C ILE A 188 10.88 -0.53 0.18
N PRO A 189 12.23 -0.37 0.22
CA PRO A 189 12.86 0.94 0.09
C PRO A 189 12.54 1.61 -1.27
N VAL A 190 12.41 2.92 -1.27
CA VAL A 190 12.25 3.71 -2.51
C VAL A 190 13.56 3.63 -3.30
N PRO A 191 13.55 3.22 -4.59
CA PRO A 191 14.77 2.87 -5.34
C PRO A 191 15.50 4.07 -5.98
N LEU A 192 15.20 5.29 -5.58
CA LEU A 192 15.75 6.51 -6.16
C LEU A 192 16.90 7.08 -5.33
N ASP A 193 17.82 7.77 -5.99
CA ASP A 193 18.92 8.47 -5.32
C ASP A 193 18.39 9.54 -4.35
N GLY A 194 18.99 9.65 -3.18
CA GLY A 194 18.51 10.50 -2.10
C GLY A 194 17.34 9.91 -1.29
N TRP A 195 16.71 8.85 -1.75
CA TRP A 195 15.59 8.17 -1.08
C TRP A 195 15.93 6.77 -0.59
N ARG A 196 16.75 6.03 -1.34
CA ARG A 196 17.06 4.61 -1.07
C ARG A 196 17.69 4.37 0.30
N ASP A 197 18.47 5.33 0.78
CA ASP A 197 19.22 5.23 2.03
C ASP A 197 18.45 5.82 3.23
N GLN A 198 17.24 6.34 3.01
CA GLN A 198 16.40 6.85 4.07
C GLN A 198 15.73 5.68 4.81
N PRO A 199 15.97 5.51 6.12
CA PRO A 199 15.54 4.33 6.86
C PRO A 199 14.01 4.23 6.99
N THR A 200 13.32 5.34 6.87
CA THR A 200 11.86 5.43 7.06
C THR A 200 11.07 5.66 5.77
N LYS A 201 11.71 5.77 4.60
CA LYS A 201 10.99 5.94 3.34
C LYS A 201 10.76 4.60 2.65
N ARG A 202 9.49 4.16 2.61
CA ARG A 202 9.08 2.87 2.02
C ARG A 202 7.97 3.05 1.01
N LEU A 203 7.91 2.13 0.05
CA LEU A 203 6.82 2.05 -0.91
C LEU A 203 5.53 1.65 -0.20
N TYR A 204 4.41 2.22 -0.65
CA TYR A 204 3.09 1.98 -0.09
C TYR A 204 2.63 0.54 -0.37
N VAL A 205 2.13 -0.12 0.65
CA VAL A 205 1.75 -1.53 0.59
C VAL A 205 0.76 -1.87 -0.53
N TRP A 206 -0.17 -1.00 -0.87
CA TRP A 206 -1.11 -1.26 -1.96
C TRP A 206 -0.50 -1.08 -3.36
N PHE A 207 0.62 -0.38 -3.49
CA PHE A 207 1.42 -0.41 -4.70
C PHE A 207 2.18 -1.73 -4.80
N ASP A 208 2.83 -2.16 -3.73
CA ASP A 208 3.63 -3.38 -3.76
C ASP A 208 2.78 -4.67 -3.77
N ALA A 209 1.70 -4.74 -2.99
CA ALA A 209 0.93 -5.96 -2.80
C ALA A 209 0.33 -6.51 -4.11
N VAL A 210 -0.22 -5.63 -4.96
CA VAL A 210 -0.79 -6.06 -6.25
C VAL A 210 0.27 -6.52 -7.24
N ILE A 211 1.49 -6.00 -7.14
CA ILE A 211 2.65 -6.43 -7.94
C ILE A 211 3.12 -7.84 -7.51
N GLY A 212 2.67 -8.33 -6.36
CA GLY A 212 2.90 -9.68 -5.89
C GLY A 212 2.51 -10.75 -6.90
N TYR A 213 1.38 -10.56 -7.60
CA TYR A 213 0.95 -11.47 -8.68
C TYR A 213 1.94 -11.49 -9.84
N LEU A 214 2.41 -10.33 -10.28
CA LEU A 214 3.42 -10.21 -11.34
C LEU A 214 4.75 -10.83 -10.91
N SER A 215 5.24 -10.52 -9.71
CA SER A 215 6.51 -11.06 -9.21
C SER A 215 6.46 -12.58 -9.01
N ALA A 216 5.31 -13.13 -8.60
CA ALA A 216 5.10 -14.56 -8.52
C ALA A 216 5.13 -15.22 -9.91
N SER A 217 4.48 -14.62 -10.90
CA SER A 217 4.48 -15.09 -12.28
C SER A 217 5.90 -15.09 -12.88
N ILE A 218 6.66 -14.03 -12.66
CA ILE A 218 8.08 -13.94 -13.08
C ILE A 218 8.92 -15.02 -12.39
N GLU A 219 8.74 -15.25 -11.10
CA GLU A 219 9.48 -16.28 -10.37
C GLU A 219 9.13 -17.67 -10.89
N TRP A 220 7.85 -17.93 -11.14
CA TRP A 220 7.39 -19.20 -11.68
C TRP A 220 7.97 -19.48 -13.07
N ALA A 221 7.92 -18.51 -13.98
CA ALA A 221 8.50 -18.64 -15.32
C ALA A 221 10.00 -18.95 -15.27
N ARG A 222 10.74 -18.28 -14.38
CA ARG A 222 12.18 -18.56 -14.17
C ARG A 222 12.43 -19.99 -13.66
N ARG A 223 11.59 -20.49 -12.76
CA ARG A 223 11.70 -21.88 -12.24
C ARG A 223 11.42 -22.93 -13.30
N LEU A 224 10.54 -22.59 -14.26
CA LEU A 224 10.27 -23.44 -15.44
C LEU A 224 11.35 -23.35 -16.51
N GLY A 225 12.31 -22.44 -16.42
CA GLY A 225 13.32 -22.18 -17.45
C GLY A 225 12.79 -21.34 -18.63
N GLU A 226 11.68 -20.63 -18.45
CA GLU A 226 11.01 -19.80 -19.45
C GLU A 226 10.93 -18.33 -19.00
N PRO A 227 12.07 -17.67 -18.67
CA PRO A 227 12.05 -16.33 -18.04
C PRO A 227 11.44 -15.24 -18.93
N GLU A 228 11.42 -15.42 -20.26
CA GLU A 228 10.84 -14.51 -21.24
C GLU A 228 9.31 -14.57 -21.32
N ARG A 229 8.69 -15.51 -20.61
CA ARG A 229 7.24 -15.70 -20.62
C ARG A 229 6.47 -14.57 -19.89
N TRP A 230 7.20 -13.81 -19.04
CA TRP A 230 6.67 -12.71 -18.24
C TRP A 230 7.59 -11.48 -18.25
#